data_52bf25c7cd0e7cc819aecc5ebc496ede
#
_entry.id   52bf25c7cd0e7cc819aecc5ebc496ede
#
_cell.length_a   1.000
_cell.length_b   1.000
_cell.length_c   1.000
_cell.angle_alpha   90.00
_cell.angle_beta   90.00
_cell.angle_gamma   90.00
#
_symmetry.space_group_name_H-M   'P 1'
#
loop_
_entity.id
_entity.type
_entity.pdbx_description
1 polymer ?
#
loop_
_entity_poly.entity_id
_entity_poly.type
_entity_poly.pdbx_seq_one_letter_code
_entity_poly.pdbx_strand_id
1 'polypeptide(L)'
;VTGVQTCSLPILTPVFHYGYEPFFTKCEEVGINGIIIPDMPYEEKGELNDIARSHQVDVISLIAPTSEQRIQKIAADAEGFIYLVSSLGVTGVRSEIKTDLDSMIAAIRKVTDIPVAVGFGINTTDQAANIAKIADGVIVGSAIVKMIAKYGTHAEQHIYTYVRMMKEAVMTANK
;
A
#
# COMPACT_ATOMS: atom_id res chain seq x y z
N VAL A 1 -0.15 5.76 13.88
CA VAL A 1 0.59 4.53 13.48
C VAL A 1 -0.43 3.42 13.33
N THR A 2 -0.46 2.75 12.18
CA THR A 2 -1.50 1.76 11.79
C THR A 2 -1.38 0.42 12.54
N GLY A 3 -0.29 0.16 13.25
CA GLY A 3 0.05 -1.18 13.78
C GLY A 3 0.78 -2.07 12.75
N VAL A 4 0.56 -1.87 11.45
CA VAL A 4 1.25 -2.61 10.39
C VAL A 4 2.64 -2.04 10.18
N GLN A 5 3.67 -2.72 10.69
CA GLN A 5 5.07 -2.31 10.59
C GLN A 5 5.83 -3.03 9.47
N THR A 6 5.46 -4.29 9.21
CA THR A 6 6.09 -5.12 8.18
C THR A 6 5.01 -5.73 7.30
N CYS A 7 5.04 -5.38 6.02
CA CYS A 7 4.08 -5.86 5.04
C CYS A 7 4.80 -6.65 3.95
N SER A 8 4.30 -7.85 3.67
CA SER A 8 4.74 -8.65 2.51
C SER A 8 3.84 -8.38 1.31
N LEU A 9 4.38 -8.48 0.10
CA LEU A 9 3.67 -8.23 -1.15
C LEU A 9 3.86 -9.42 -2.12
N PRO A 10 3.24 -10.58 -1.83
CA PRO A 10 3.23 -11.74 -2.73
C PRO A 10 2.19 -11.58 -3.83
N ILE A 11 2.17 -12.55 -4.75
CA ILE A 11 1.04 -12.82 -5.64
C ILE A 11 0.26 -14.03 -5.10
N LEU A 12 -1.03 -14.15 -5.48
CA LEU A 12 -1.95 -15.13 -4.89
C LEU A 12 -1.50 -16.58 -5.12
N THR A 13 -1.06 -16.92 -6.32
CA THR A 13 -0.70 -18.30 -6.68
C THR A 13 0.34 -18.95 -5.76
N PRO A 14 1.49 -18.33 -5.43
CA PRO A 14 2.42 -18.89 -4.44
C PRO A 14 1.81 -19.06 -3.05
N VAL A 15 0.99 -18.12 -2.58
CA VAL A 15 0.33 -18.20 -1.27
C VAL A 15 -0.65 -19.37 -1.24
N PHE A 16 -1.45 -19.53 -2.29
CA PHE A 16 -2.37 -20.64 -2.45
C PHE A 16 -1.65 -22.00 -2.46
N HIS A 17 -0.59 -22.14 -3.24
CA HIS A 17 0.18 -23.39 -3.32
C HIS A 17 0.94 -23.73 -2.03
N TYR A 18 1.36 -22.72 -1.27
CA TYR A 18 1.99 -22.93 0.05
C TYR A 18 0.96 -23.40 1.08
N GLY A 19 -0.29 -23.03 0.88
CA GLY A 19 -1.41 -23.23 1.80
C GLY A 19 -1.59 -22.04 2.72
N TYR A 20 -2.83 -21.59 2.90
CA TYR A 20 -3.11 -20.36 3.68
C TYR A 20 -2.68 -20.51 5.14
N GLU A 21 -3.05 -21.58 5.82
CA GLU A 21 -2.70 -21.83 7.22
C GLU A 21 -1.17 -21.86 7.47
N PRO A 22 -0.36 -22.67 6.74
CA PRO A 22 1.09 -22.66 6.92
C PRO A 22 1.72 -21.32 6.55
N PHE A 23 1.16 -20.61 5.56
CA PHE A 23 1.66 -19.30 5.14
C PHE A 23 1.48 -18.25 6.23
N PHE A 24 0.28 -18.14 6.82
CA PHE A 24 0.03 -17.16 7.88
C PHE A 24 0.70 -17.52 9.20
N THR A 25 0.81 -18.81 9.54
CA THR A 25 1.69 -19.28 10.64
C THR A 25 3.10 -18.74 10.46
N LYS A 26 3.65 -18.85 9.22
CA LYS A 26 5.00 -18.36 8.94
C LYS A 26 5.10 -16.83 9.00
N CYS A 27 4.07 -16.10 8.58
CA CYS A 27 4.01 -14.65 8.73
C CYS A 27 4.10 -14.22 10.20
N GLU A 28 3.34 -14.88 11.07
CA GLU A 28 3.38 -14.64 12.53
C GLU A 28 4.77 -14.92 13.11
N GLU A 29 5.37 -16.07 12.79
CA GLU A 29 6.71 -16.46 13.27
C GLU A 29 7.81 -15.44 12.90
N VAL A 30 7.72 -14.83 11.72
CA VAL A 30 8.74 -13.86 11.24
C VAL A 30 8.34 -12.40 11.46
N GLY A 31 7.20 -12.14 12.12
CA GLY A 31 6.74 -10.80 12.49
C GLY A 31 6.19 -9.98 11.32
N ILE A 32 5.61 -10.61 10.30
CA ILE A 32 4.84 -9.92 9.25
C ILE A 32 3.46 -9.60 9.79
N ASN A 33 3.09 -8.31 9.82
CA ASN A 33 1.83 -7.82 10.36
C ASN A 33 0.78 -7.54 9.28
N GLY A 34 1.17 -7.50 8.02
CA GLY A 34 0.25 -7.25 6.91
C GLY A 34 0.68 -7.92 5.62
N ILE A 35 -0.30 -8.16 4.76
CA ILE A 35 -0.06 -8.76 3.45
C ILE A 35 -0.82 -7.99 2.38
N ILE A 36 -0.16 -7.72 1.27
CA ILE A 36 -0.75 -7.12 0.07
C ILE A 36 -0.71 -8.15 -1.04
N ILE A 37 -1.88 -8.55 -1.57
CA ILE A 37 -1.99 -9.50 -2.68
C ILE A 37 -2.66 -8.77 -3.85
N PRO A 38 -1.89 -8.18 -4.79
CA PRO A 38 -2.43 -7.28 -5.81
C PRO A 38 -3.34 -7.95 -6.84
N ASP A 39 -3.18 -9.25 -7.03
CA ASP A 39 -3.92 -10.07 -7.98
C ASP A 39 -5.11 -10.82 -7.35
N MET A 40 -5.43 -10.55 -6.09
CA MET A 40 -6.60 -11.12 -5.42
C MET A 40 -7.82 -10.21 -5.60
N PRO A 41 -8.91 -10.69 -6.22
CA PRO A 41 -10.17 -9.97 -6.27
C PRO A 41 -10.76 -9.75 -4.87
N TYR A 42 -11.44 -8.63 -4.67
CA TYR A 42 -12.12 -8.34 -3.40
C TYR A 42 -13.10 -9.47 -3.00
N GLU A 43 -13.78 -10.05 -3.97
CA GLU A 43 -14.77 -11.10 -3.78
C GLU A 43 -14.16 -12.42 -3.24
N GLU A 44 -12.87 -12.65 -3.47
CA GLU A 44 -12.14 -13.84 -3.03
C GLU A 44 -11.41 -13.64 -1.69
N LYS A 45 -11.36 -12.39 -1.20
CA LYS A 45 -10.67 -12.04 0.05
C LYS A 45 -11.13 -12.89 1.24
N GLY A 46 -12.42 -13.28 1.28
CA GLY A 46 -13.00 -14.09 2.34
C GLY A 46 -12.33 -15.46 2.53
N GLU A 47 -11.72 -16.05 1.49
CA GLU A 47 -11.08 -17.35 1.57
C GLU A 47 -9.91 -17.41 2.55
N LEU A 48 -9.19 -16.31 2.71
CA LEU A 48 -8.01 -16.25 3.57
C LEU A 48 -8.12 -15.27 4.74
N ASN A 49 -9.13 -14.40 4.77
CA ASN A 49 -9.24 -13.32 5.75
C ASN A 49 -9.35 -13.83 7.19
N ASP A 50 -10.17 -14.85 7.43
CA ASP A 50 -10.37 -15.40 8.77
C ASP A 50 -9.10 -16.09 9.28
N ILE A 51 -8.37 -16.77 8.40
CA ILE A 51 -7.08 -17.39 8.70
C ILE A 51 -6.05 -16.30 9.03
N ALA A 52 -5.94 -15.28 8.19
CA ALA A 52 -5.01 -14.16 8.40
C ALA A 52 -5.25 -13.47 9.76
N ARG A 53 -6.51 -13.20 10.11
CA ARG A 53 -6.89 -12.61 11.40
C ARG A 53 -6.50 -13.49 12.59
N SER A 54 -6.66 -14.81 12.49
CA SER A 54 -6.27 -15.73 13.56
C SER A 54 -4.76 -15.68 13.87
N HIS A 55 -3.95 -15.31 12.88
CA HIS A 55 -2.50 -15.08 12.98
C HIS A 55 -2.11 -13.60 13.15
N GLN A 56 -3.05 -12.70 13.43
CA GLN A 56 -2.82 -11.26 13.61
C GLN A 56 -2.15 -10.59 12.40
N VAL A 57 -2.49 -11.04 11.20
CA VAL A 57 -2.01 -10.48 9.93
C VAL A 57 -3.15 -9.79 9.19
N ASP A 58 -3.02 -8.49 8.94
CA ASP A 58 -4.00 -7.72 8.19
C ASP A 58 -3.88 -7.99 6.68
N VAL A 59 -4.99 -8.28 6.02
CA VAL A 59 -5.05 -8.34 4.55
C VAL A 59 -5.36 -6.96 4.00
N ILE A 60 -4.33 -6.26 3.56
CA ILE A 60 -4.42 -4.88 3.11
C ILE A 60 -5.25 -4.75 1.84
N SER A 61 -6.29 -3.94 1.91
CA SER A 61 -7.18 -3.70 0.77
C SER A 61 -6.58 -2.73 -0.22
N LEU A 62 -6.52 -3.13 -1.51
CA LEU A 62 -6.17 -2.25 -2.62
C LEU A 62 -7.43 -1.66 -3.23
N ILE A 63 -7.44 -0.33 -3.39
CA ILE A 63 -8.49 0.40 -4.09
C ILE A 63 -7.89 1.09 -5.31
N ALA A 64 -8.30 0.67 -6.50
CA ALA A 64 -7.98 1.31 -7.76
C ALA A 64 -9.14 2.19 -8.24
N PRO A 65 -8.94 3.11 -9.20
CA PRO A 65 -10.01 3.93 -9.76
C PRO A 65 -11.18 3.08 -10.28
N THR A 66 -12.35 3.25 -9.66
CA THR A 66 -13.59 2.53 -9.97
C THR A 66 -14.80 3.33 -9.50
N SER A 67 -16.00 2.75 -9.52
CA SER A 67 -17.23 3.41 -9.03
C SER A 67 -17.16 3.71 -7.53
N GLU A 68 -17.80 4.81 -7.12
CA GLU A 68 -17.87 5.20 -5.71
C GLU A 68 -18.42 4.08 -4.81
N GLN A 69 -19.47 3.39 -5.27
CA GLN A 69 -20.08 2.29 -4.53
C GLN A 69 -19.11 1.14 -4.28
N ARG A 70 -18.26 0.80 -5.28
CA ARG A 70 -17.25 -0.24 -5.12
C ARG A 70 -16.13 0.20 -4.18
N ILE A 71 -15.71 1.46 -4.26
CA ILE A 71 -14.74 2.06 -3.33
C ILE A 71 -15.24 1.92 -1.90
N GLN A 72 -16.48 2.35 -1.63
CA GLN A 72 -17.08 2.28 -0.30
C GLN A 72 -17.21 0.84 0.21
N LYS A 73 -17.62 -0.09 -0.65
CA LYS A 73 -17.75 -1.51 -0.31
C LYS A 73 -16.41 -2.10 0.13
N ILE A 74 -15.33 -1.87 -0.62
CA ILE A 74 -13.99 -2.36 -0.30
C ILE A 74 -13.45 -1.69 0.98
N ALA A 75 -13.68 -0.38 1.12
CA ALA A 75 -13.20 0.39 2.25
C ALA A 75 -13.87 0.02 3.58
N ALA A 76 -15.15 -0.35 3.56
CA ALA A 76 -15.88 -0.76 4.76
C ALA A 76 -15.32 -2.05 5.40
N ASP A 77 -14.74 -2.95 4.60
CA ASP A 77 -14.14 -4.21 5.04
C ASP A 77 -12.61 -4.12 5.18
N ALA A 78 -12.03 -2.92 5.10
CA ALA A 78 -10.58 -2.77 5.15
C ALA A 78 -10.01 -2.95 6.56
N GLU A 79 -8.75 -3.38 6.63
CA GLU A 79 -7.98 -3.59 7.85
C GLU A 79 -6.60 -2.94 7.72
N GLY A 80 -5.97 -2.61 8.84
CA GLY A 80 -4.64 -2.00 8.90
C GLY A 80 -4.60 -0.63 8.22
N PHE A 81 -4.47 -0.60 6.91
CA PHE A 81 -4.57 0.60 6.09
C PHE A 81 -5.13 0.29 4.69
N ILE A 82 -5.59 1.31 3.99
CA ILE A 82 -6.04 1.17 2.60
C ILE A 82 -4.91 1.60 1.67
N TYR A 83 -4.53 0.71 0.75
CA TYR A 83 -3.61 1.04 -0.34
C TYR A 83 -4.40 1.63 -1.50
N LEU A 84 -4.39 2.96 -1.65
CA LEU A 84 -5.04 3.63 -2.76
C LEU A 84 -4.10 3.72 -3.95
N VAL A 85 -4.50 3.11 -5.07
CA VAL A 85 -3.72 3.07 -6.30
C VAL A 85 -3.99 4.33 -7.12
N SER A 86 -2.97 5.16 -7.34
CA SER A 86 -3.12 6.47 -8.01
C SER A 86 -3.39 6.39 -9.51
N SER A 87 -3.30 5.21 -10.14
CA SER A 87 -3.62 5.07 -11.56
C SER A 87 -3.89 3.62 -11.97
N LEU A 88 -4.73 3.44 -13.00
CA LEU A 88 -4.86 2.16 -13.70
C LEU A 88 -3.62 1.96 -14.59
N GLY A 89 -2.84 0.91 -14.35
CA GLY A 89 -1.71 0.52 -15.20
C GLY A 89 -0.54 -0.10 -14.45
N VAL A 90 0.48 -0.49 -15.22
CA VAL A 90 1.67 -1.18 -14.73
C VAL A 90 2.56 -0.31 -13.83
N THR A 91 3.32 -0.96 -12.96
CA THR A 91 4.32 -0.34 -12.08
C THR A 91 5.34 0.50 -12.87
N GLY A 92 5.69 1.66 -12.37
CA GLY A 92 6.70 2.53 -12.98
C GLY A 92 6.74 3.93 -12.38
N VAL A 93 7.78 4.70 -12.75
CA VAL A 93 7.90 6.11 -12.36
C VAL A 93 7.09 6.95 -13.35
N ARG A 94 6.26 7.87 -12.87
CA ARG A 94 5.41 8.75 -13.68
C ARG A 94 5.67 10.22 -13.37
N SER A 95 5.50 11.08 -14.38
CA SER A 95 5.62 12.54 -14.25
C SER A 95 4.34 13.21 -13.74
N GLU A 96 3.17 12.62 -14.02
CA GLU A 96 1.87 13.19 -13.62
C GLU A 96 0.92 12.10 -13.09
N ILE A 97 0.15 12.45 -12.06
CA ILE A 97 -0.95 11.65 -11.51
C ILE A 97 -2.25 12.30 -12.00
N LYS A 98 -2.95 11.63 -12.93
CA LYS A 98 -4.18 12.16 -13.56
C LYS A 98 -5.47 11.68 -12.92
N THR A 99 -5.39 10.84 -11.87
CA THR A 99 -6.54 10.28 -11.18
C THR A 99 -7.11 11.30 -10.20
N ASP A 100 -8.42 11.41 -10.10
CA ASP A 100 -9.10 12.20 -9.09
C ASP A 100 -9.03 11.49 -7.73
N LEU A 101 -7.91 11.68 -7.05
CA LEU A 101 -7.66 11.09 -5.74
C LEU A 101 -8.54 11.71 -4.64
N ASP A 102 -8.87 12.99 -4.75
CA ASP A 102 -9.70 13.70 -3.77
C ASP A 102 -11.08 13.05 -3.67
N SER A 103 -11.75 12.81 -4.81
CA SER A 103 -13.04 12.13 -4.84
C SER A 103 -12.98 10.70 -4.31
N MET A 104 -11.91 9.96 -4.62
CA MET A 104 -11.73 8.59 -4.12
C MET A 104 -11.54 8.57 -2.61
N ILE A 105 -10.70 9.44 -2.06
CA ILE A 105 -10.47 9.56 -0.62
C ILE A 105 -11.75 10.01 0.09
N ALA A 106 -12.48 10.98 -0.47
CA ALA A 106 -13.76 11.39 0.07
C ALA A 106 -14.78 10.23 0.11
N ALA A 107 -14.81 9.37 -0.92
CA ALA A 107 -15.66 8.19 -0.92
C ALA A 107 -15.27 7.18 0.17
N ILE A 108 -13.97 6.96 0.39
CA ILE A 108 -13.46 6.09 1.46
C ILE A 108 -13.86 6.64 2.83
N ARG A 109 -13.65 7.94 3.07
CA ARG A 109 -13.94 8.60 4.36
C ARG A 109 -15.43 8.62 4.74
N LYS A 110 -16.34 8.35 3.80
CA LYS A 110 -17.78 8.18 4.12
C LYS A 110 -18.09 6.93 4.93
N VAL A 111 -17.20 5.91 4.88
CA VAL A 111 -17.48 4.57 5.45
C VAL A 111 -16.43 4.09 6.44
N THR A 112 -15.25 4.70 6.50
CA THR A 112 -14.19 4.29 7.43
C THR A 112 -13.19 5.40 7.73
N ASP A 113 -12.57 5.32 8.93
CA ASP A 113 -11.46 6.18 9.38
C ASP A 113 -10.10 5.48 9.24
N ILE A 114 -10.05 4.28 8.66
CA ILE A 114 -8.80 3.55 8.43
C ILE A 114 -7.85 4.41 7.58
N PRO A 115 -6.55 4.49 7.96
CA PRO A 115 -5.57 5.29 7.23
C PRO A 115 -5.48 4.92 5.75
N VAL A 116 -5.36 5.93 4.89
CA VAL A 116 -5.21 5.77 3.44
C VAL A 116 -3.80 6.14 3.03
N ALA A 117 -3.08 5.20 2.42
CA ALA A 117 -1.78 5.43 1.82
C ALA A 117 -1.85 5.34 0.31
N VAL A 118 -1.40 6.39 -0.38
CA VAL A 118 -1.44 6.46 -1.85
C VAL A 118 -0.13 5.95 -2.43
N GLY A 119 -0.22 5.06 -3.41
CA GLY A 119 0.93 4.49 -4.11
C GLY A 119 0.77 4.47 -5.63
N PHE A 120 1.78 3.98 -6.32
CA PHE A 120 1.95 3.91 -7.78
C PHE A 120 2.49 5.19 -8.43
N GLY A 121 3.72 5.08 -8.91
CA GLY A 121 4.39 6.10 -9.72
C GLY A 121 5.01 7.27 -8.96
N ILE A 122 4.83 7.35 -7.65
CA ILE A 122 5.37 8.42 -6.80
C ILE A 122 6.89 8.28 -6.70
N ASN A 123 7.61 9.35 -7.00
CA ASN A 123 9.07 9.32 -7.02
C ASN A 123 9.74 10.68 -6.69
N THR A 124 8.98 11.77 -6.58
CA THR A 124 9.49 13.10 -6.23
C THR A 124 8.92 13.60 -4.90
N THR A 125 9.67 14.48 -4.26
CA THR A 125 9.24 15.17 -3.01
C THR A 125 7.98 15.98 -3.20
N ASP A 126 7.82 16.64 -4.36
CA ASP A 126 6.63 17.44 -4.67
C ASP A 126 5.37 16.57 -4.80
N GLN A 127 5.49 15.42 -5.46
CA GLN A 127 4.40 14.45 -5.53
C GLN A 127 4.01 13.95 -4.13
N ALA A 128 5.01 13.59 -3.31
CA ALA A 128 4.78 13.13 -1.94
C ALA A 128 4.12 14.21 -1.07
N ALA A 129 4.59 15.46 -1.15
CA ALA A 129 4.01 16.58 -0.43
C ALA A 129 2.57 16.87 -0.85
N ASN A 130 2.26 16.82 -2.15
CA ASN A 130 0.90 17.05 -2.63
C ASN A 130 -0.06 15.95 -2.18
N ILE A 131 0.36 14.68 -2.21
CA ILE A 131 -0.45 13.57 -1.73
C ILE A 131 -0.66 13.64 -0.22
N ALA A 132 0.35 14.02 0.54
CA ALA A 132 0.26 14.14 1.99
C ALA A 132 -0.77 15.18 2.46
N LYS A 133 -1.21 16.11 1.61
CA LYS A 133 -2.29 17.08 1.93
C LYS A 133 -3.67 16.43 1.95
N ILE A 134 -3.85 15.28 1.29
CA ILE A 134 -5.16 14.64 1.08
C ILE A 134 -5.23 13.21 1.65
N ALA A 135 -4.09 12.57 1.88
CA ALA A 135 -3.97 11.19 2.38
C ALA A 135 -3.06 11.11 3.60
N ASP A 136 -3.19 10.02 4.38
CA ASP A 136 -2.41 9.80 5.61
C ASP A 136 -0.98 9.32 5.33
N GLY A 137 -0.74 8.76 4.14
CA GLY A 137 0.57 8.21 3.79
C GLY A 137 0.85 8.16 2.30
N VAL A 138 2.13 7.95 2.00
CA VAL A 138 2.66 7.82 0.63
C VAL A 138 3.46 6.53 0.53
N ILE A 139 3.23 5.74 -0.52
CA ILE A 139 3.94 4.48 -0.78
C ILE A 139 4.87 4.68 -1.98
N VAL A 140 6.16 4.42 -1.76
CA VAL A 140 7.22 4.53 -2.78
C VAL A 140 7.92 3.19 -2.91
N GLY A 141 7.80 2.54 -4.06
CA GLY A 141 8.42 1.25 -4.38
C GLY A 141 9.42 1.35 -5.50
N SER A 142 8.95 1.53 -6.73
CA SER A 142 9.77 1.45 -7.95
C SER A 142 10.98 2.40 -7.99
N ALA A 143 10.90 3.56 -7.35
CA ALA A 143 12.04 4.48 -7.24
C ALA A 143 13.18 3.88 -6.41
N ILE A 144 12.85 3.23 -5.29
CA ILE A 144 13.81 2.54 -4.42
C ILE A 144 14.43 1.35 -5.15
N VAL A 145 13.60 0.53 -5.82
CA VAL A 145 14.08 -0.61 -6.63
C VAL A 145 15.06 -0.16 -7.72
N LYS A 146 14.79 0.97 -8.38
CA LYS A 146 15.72 1.55 -9.37
C LYS A 146 17.06 1.97 -8.75
N MET A 147 17.06 2.49 -7.52
CA MET A 147 18.29 2.83 -6.80
C MET A 147 19.09 1.56 -6.48
N ILE A 148 18.42 0.51 -6.00
CA ILE A 148 19.07 -0.79 -5.74
C ILE A 148 19.70 -1.33 -7.03
N ALA A 149 18.96 -1.33 -8.14
CA ALA A 149 19.47 -1.78 -9.43
C ALA A 149 20.69 -0.96 -9.91
N LYS A 150 20.69 0.36 -9.64
CA LYS A 150 21.78 1.26 -10.04
C LYS A 150 23.03 1.13 -9.19
N TYR A 151 22.88 1.02 -7.88
CA TYR A 151 24.00 1.13 -6.92
C TYR A 151 24.37 -0.21 -6.25
N GLY A 152 23.59 -1.28 -6.46
CA GLY A 152 23.85 -2.61 -5.93
C GLY A 152 24.03 -2.60 -4.41
N THR A 153 25.12 -3.22 -3.94
CA THR A 153 25.47 -3.29 -2.53
C THR A 153 25.81 -1.93 -1.88
N HIS A 154 25.97 -0.86 -2.68
CA HIS A 154 26.24 0.51 -2.21
C HIS A 154 24.99 1.38 -2.22
N ALA A 155 23.80 0.81 -2.38
CA ALA A 155 22.55 1.56 -2.46
C ALA A 155 22.09 2.18 -1.12
N GLU A 156 22.56 1.68 0.02
CA GLU A 156 22.07 2.06 1.36
C GLU A 156 22.04 3.57 1.58
N GLN A 157 23.17 4.26 1.40
CA GLN A 157 23.27 5.70 1.64
C GLN A 157 22.40 6.53 0.68
N HIS A 158 22.25 6.07 -0.57
CA HIS A 158 21.39 6.71 -1.56
C HIS A 158 19.91 6.57 -1.19
N ILE A 159 19.50 5.37 -0.76
CA ILE A 159 18.14 5.09 -0.29
C ILE A 159 17.84 5.88 0.96
N TYR A 160 18.74 5.90 1.95
CA TYR A 160 18.57 6.68 3.18
C TYR A 160 18.32 8.16 2.88
N THR A 161 19.17 8.77 2.05
CA THR A 161 19.04 10.18 1.67
C THR A 161 17.71 10.45 0.97
N TYR A 162 17.33 9.60 0.01
CA TYR A 162 16.08 9.72 -0.72
C TYR A 162 14.85 9.58 0.20
N VAL A 163 14.81 8.54 1.02
CA VAL A 163 13.68 8.31 1.95
C VAL A 163 13.55 9.45 2.96
N ARG A 164 14.67 9.96 3.46
CA ARG A 164 14.68 11.13 4.34
C ARG A 164 14.07 12.36 3.67
N MET A 165 14.47 12.69 2.44
CA MET A 165 13.90 13.81 1.68
C MET A 165 12.39 13.65 1.45
N MET A 166 11.96 12.44 1.08
CA MET A 166 10.54 12.14 0.89
C MET A 166 9.75 12.30 2.20
N LYS A 167 10.27 11.79 3.31
CA LYS A 167 9.65 11.91 4.63
C LYS A 167 9.55 13.38 5.09
N GLU A 168 10.62 14.17 4.91
CA GLU A 168 10.63 15.60 5.24
C GLU A 168 9.56 16.37 4.44
N ALA A 169 9.40 16.04 3.14
CA ALA A 169 8.38 16.65 2.29
C ALA A 169 6.95 16.34 2.78
N VAL A 170 6.68 15.09 3.13
CA VAL A 170 5.38 14.66 3.69
C VAL A 170 5.09 15.35 5.01
N MET A 171 6.05 15.40 5.93
CA MET A 171 5.88 16.03 7.25
C MET A 171 5.69 17.54 7.19
N THR A 172 6.28 18.20 6.19
CA THR A 172 6.15 19.67 6.01
C THR A 172 4.80 20.03 5.37
N ALA A 173 4.26 19.16 4.54
CA ALA A 173 2.98 19.40 3.87
C ALA A 173 1.75 19.26 4.81
N ASN A 174 1.89 18.55 5.92
CA ASN A 174 0.84 18.32 6.93
C ASN A 174 0.84 19.34 8.08
N LYS A 175 1.60 20.41 7.96
CA LYS A 175 1.59 21.57 8.87
C LYS A 175 0.76 22.69 8.29
#